data_db13bc1dfe77332a881c2548ee300d58
#
_entry.id   db13bc1dfe77332a881c2548ee300d58
#
_cell.length_a   1.000
_cell.length_b   1.000
_cell.length_c   1.000
_cell.angle_alpha   90.00
_cell.angle_beta   90.00
_cell.angle_gamma   90.00
#
_symmetry.space_group_name_H-M   'P 1'
#
loop_
_entity.id
_entity.type
_entity.pdbx_description
1 polymer ?
#
loop_
_entity_poly.entity_id
_entity_poly.type
_entity_poly.pdbx_seq_one_letter_code
_entity_poly.pdbx_strand_id
1 'polypeptide(L)'
;MSQRKLEILSFEIDRFATIKCPFMDAVLKQRVLNFQQGRRLSPITVIKTSKLLDVLSCAIYDLKTGEALISDKDKRESWFILDGCKRLKSLMLLYDETKNPAYMTIDAVVETIDNIENKNVIKYMADVNSIVKPWTPKDYVDCGYIMFPDNHVFQMAHLLMDLGVSISTVSRLSAGTPNGLCKNSLIQFFNGDESKLWHVSYTRALELYRLFLELGFSIDFIKHRYLIDFINDECSSQSSIGFQGAVNMIASVDKLTIQIIEALPFENKKASMYGILIQHYKDCKASGNAESYTLDFSLERFIQNLNDIPHLAR
;
A
#
# COMPACT_ATOMS: atom_id res chain seq x y z
N MET A 1 31.33 7.35 18.42
CA MET A 1 30.82 7.28 17.04
C MET A 1 31.29 5.96 16.46
N SER A 2 30.40 4.99 16.27
CA SER A 2 30.73 3.74 15.58
C SER A 2 31.06 4.07 14.12
N GLN A 3 32.26 3.69 13.67
CA GLN A 3 32.67 3.93 12.28
C GLN A 3 31.88 2.99 11.37
N ARG A 4 31.10 3.55 10.45
CA ARG A 4 30.52 2.79 9.36
C ARG A 4 31.63 2.22 8.50
N LYS A 5 31.61 0.92 8.29
CA LYS A 5 32.63 0.21 7.52
C LYS A 5 32.15 -0.01 6.10
N LEU A 6 32.93 0.39 5.13
CA LEU A 6 32.69 0.09 3.72
C LEU A 6 33.33 -1.28 3.40
N GLU A 7 32.58 -2.19 2.85
CA GLU A 7 33.03 -3.52 2.42
C GLU A 7 32.59 -3.77 0.97
N ILE A 8 33.31 -4.64 0.29
CA ILE A 8 32.92 -5.14 -1.04
C ILE A 8 32.36 -6.55 -0.83
N LEU A 9 31.10 -6.73 -1.19
CA LEU A 9 30.39 -8.00 -1.07
C LEU A 9 30.19 -8.62 -2.45
N SER A 10 30.25 -9.96 -2.51
CA SER A 10 30.04 -10.75 -3.73
C SER A 10 28.83 -11.63 -3.57
N PHE A 11 27.85 -11.54 -4.46
CA PHE A 11 26.65 -12.39 -4.40
C PHE A 11 26.86 -13.85 -4.85
N GLU A 12 28.07 -14.23 -5.27
CA GLU A 12 28.45 -15.64 -5.41
C GLU A 12 28.85 -16.28 -4.09
N ILE A 13 29.43 -15.49 -3.18
CA ILE A 13 29.95 -15.96 -1.87
C ILE A 13 28.97 -15.60 -0.77
N ASP A 14 28.44 -14.37 -0.83
CA ASP A 14 27.59 -13.80 0.21
C ASP A 14 26.11 -14.04 -0.11
N ARG A 15 25.38 -14.57 0.88
CA ARG A 15 23.92 -14.68 0.80
C ARG A 15 23.28 -13.40 1.28
N PHE A 16 22.27 -12.93 0.56
CA PHE A 16 21.55 -11.70 0.90
C PHE A 16 20.11 -12.01 1.26
N ALA A 17 19.65 -11.41 2.34
CA ALA A 17 18.32 -11.56 2.89
C ALA A 17 17.55 -10.22 2.90
N THR A 18 16.24 -10.30 2.76
CA THR A 18 15.35 -9.15 2.78
C THR A 18 14.00 -9.52 3.38
N ILE A 19 13.19 -8.53 3.77
CA ILE A 19 11.75 -8.76 3.95
C ILE A 19 11.10 -8.89 2.58
N LYS A 20 9.98 -9.63 2.49
CA LYS A 20 9.24 -9.76 1.23
C LYS A 20 8.78 -8.36 0.77
N CYS A 21 9.35 -7.91 -0.34
CA CYS A 21 9.03 -6.61 -0.90
C CYS A 21 8.19 -6.81 -2.16
N PRO A 22 6.91 -6.45 -2.17
CA PRO A 22 6.01 -6.64 -3.32
C PRO A 22 6.41 -5.83 -4.55
N PHE A 23 7.35 -4.88 -4.42
CA PHE A 23 7.71 -3.94 -5.49
C PHE A 23 8.81 -4.42 -6.43
N MET A 24 9.28 -5.65 -6.30
CA MET A 24 10.53 -6.04 -6.98
C MET A 24 10.40 -6.13 -8.50
N ASP A 25 9.24 -6.40 -9.05
CA ASP A 25 9.16 -6.77 -10.48
C ASP A 25 9.03 -5.60 -11.46
N ALA A 26 8.25 -4.57 -11.16
CA ALA A 26 7.95 -3.50 -12.12
C ALA A 26 9.11 -2.49 -12.37
N VAL A 27 9.99 -2.29 -11.38
CA VAL A 27 11.05 -1.25 -11.44
C VAL A 27 12.41 -1.82 -11.87
N LEU A 28 12.57 -3.13 -11.89
CA LEU A 28 13.84 -3.80 -12.18
C LEU A 28 14.32 -3.56 -13.62
N LYS A 29 13.44 -3.64 -14.61
CA LYS A 29 13.80 -3.45 -16.02
C LYS A 29 14.41 -2.08 -16.28
N GLN A 30 13.83 -1.02 -15.76
CA GLN A 30 14.35 0.35 -15.95
C GLN A 30 15.69 0.54 -15.25
N ARG A 31 15.90 -0.12 -14.11
CA ARG A 31 17.19 -0.05 -13.40
C ARG A 31 18.29 -0.82 -14.10
N VAL A 32 18.00 -1.99 -14.64
CA VAL A 32 18.93 -2.74 -15.49
C VAL A 32 19.39 -1.87 -16.67
N LEU A 33 18.48 -1.20 -17.35
CA LEU A 33 18.81 -0.28 -18.45
C LEU A 33 19.71 0.88 -18.01
N ASN A 34 19.47 1.45 -16.83
CA ASN A 34 20.30 2.52 -16.27
C ASN A 34 21.72 2.04 -15.95
N PHE A 35 21.90 0.79 -15.56
CA PHE A 35 23.20 0.18 -15.36
C PHE A 35 23.97 -0.01 -16.66
N GLN A 36 23.31 -0.48 -17.69
CA GLN A 36 23.91 -0.65 -19.02
C GLN A 36 24.44 0.66 -19.60
N GLN A 37 23.95 1.82 -19.10
CA GLN A 37 24.44 3.14 -19.49
C GLN A 37 25.67 3.61 -18.69
N GLY A 38 26.34 2.74 -17.95
CA GLY A 38 27.61 3.01 -17.27
C GLY A 38 27.51 3.91 -16.03
N ARG A 39 26.33 4.05 -15.42
CA ARG A 39 26.17 4.82 -14.18
C ARG A 39 26.67 4.01 -12.98
N ARG A 40 27.60 4.61 -12.20
CA ARG A 40 28.09 4.01 -10.96
C ARG A 40 26.97 3.94 -9.91
N LEU A 41 26.83 2.78 -9.29
CA LEU A 41 25.88 2.59 -8.20
C LEU A 41 26.37 3.17 -6.89
N SER A 42 25.44 3.72 -6.14
CA SER A 42 25.69 3.98 -4.72
C SER A 42 25.82 2.65 -3.95
N PRO A 43 26.67 2.59 -2.91
CA PRO A 43 26.74 1.42 -2.05
C PRO A 43 25.35 1.01 -1.51
N ILE A 44 25.16 -0.29 -1.28
CA ILE A 44 24.00 -0.78 -0.52
C ILE A 44 24.29 -0.64 0.99
N THR A 45 23.24 -0.69 1.82
CA THR A 45 23.40 -0.73 3.27
C THR A 45 22.95 -2.08 3.80
N VAL A 46 23.81 -2.76 4.54
CA VAL A 46 23.56 -4.11 5.03
C VAL A 46 23.92 -4.25 6.52
N ILE A 47 23.36 -5.27 7.15
CA ILE A 47 23.72 -5.71 8.50
C ILE A 47 23.74 -7.24 8.51
N LYS A 48 24.57 -7.87 9.38
CA LYS A 48 24.50 -9.33 9.57
C LYS A 48 23.12 -9.73 10.07
N THR A 49 22.44 -10.63 9.38
CA THR A 49 21.09 -11.07 9.75
C THR A 49 21.06 -11.66 11.17
N SER A 50 22.16 -12.31 11.59
CA SER A 50 22.30 -12.81 12.96
C SER A 50 22.11 -11.75 14.06
N LYS A 51 22.32 -10.48 13.74
CA LYS A 51 22.14 -9.35 14.67
C LYS A 51 20.69 -8.89 14.79
N LEU A 52 19.83 -9.33 13.89
CA LEU A 52 18.45 -8.90 13.78
C LEU A 52 17.43 -9.97 14.19
N LEU A 53 17.86 -11.22 14.40
CA LEU A 53 16.94 -12.35 14.67
C LEU A 53 16.02 -12.12 15.87
N ASP A 54 16.51 -11.40 16.89
CA ASP A 54 15.74 -11.10 18.10
C ASP A 54 14.84 -9.85 17.98
N VAL A 55 14.92 -9.12 16.86
CA VAL A 55 14.21 -7.85 16.67
C VAL A 55 13.31 -7.84 15.43
N LEU A 56 13.48 -8.80 14.52
CA LEU A 56 12.62 -8.98 13.36
C LEU A 56 11.53 -9.99 13.70
N SER A 57 10.28 -9.50 13.72
CA SER A 57 9.09 -10.33 13.91
C SER A 57 8.52 -10.88 12.59
N CYS A 58 9.11 -10.54 11.45
CA CYS A 58 8.64 -10.93 10.13
C CYS A 58 9.50 -12.02 9.47
N ALA A 59 8.92 -12.69 8.49
CA ALA A 59 9.65 -13.65 7.67
C ALA A 59 10.76 -12.98 6.86
N ILE A 60 11.90 -13.65 6.74
CA ILE A 60 13.09 -13.21 6.01
C ILE A 60 13.19 -14.07 4.74
N TYR A 61 13.46 -13.46 3.61
CA TYR A 61 13.51 -14.11 2.31
C TYR A 61 14.90 -13.96 1.68
N ASP A 62 15.36 -15.03 1.02
CA ASP A 62 16.54 -14.95 0.18
C ASP A 62 16.29 -14.04 -1.03
N LEU A 63 17.18 -13.06 -1.25
CA LEU A 63 16.99 -12.09 -2.33
C LEU A 63 17.08 -12.73 -3.73
N LYS A 64 17.89 -13.78 -3.86
CA LYS A 64 18.13 -14.41 -5.17
C LYS A 64 16.96 -15.30 -5.57
N THR A 65 16.51 -16.17 -4.65
CA THR A 65 15.44 -17.16 -4.93
C THR A 65 14.04 -16.61 -4.65
N GLY A 66 13.91 -15.64 -3.76
CA GLY A 66 12.62 -15.15 -3.26
C GLY A 66 11.96 -16.09 -2.25
N GLU A 67 12.62 -17.18 -1.86
CA GLU A 67 12.12 -18.16 -0.91
C GLU A 67 12.38 -17.73 0.53
N ALA A 68 11.48 -18.12 1.44
CA ALA A 68 11.66 -17.85 2.87
C ALA A 68 12.88 -18.58 3.43
N LEU A 69 13.74 -17.87 4.16
CA LEU A 69 14.84 -18.46 4.89
C LEU A 69 14.32 -19.10 6.18
N ILE A 70 14.17 -20.42 6.16
CA ILE A 70 13.64 -21.18 7.29
C ILE A 70 14.78 -21.58 8.26
N SER A 71 15.91 -22.02 7.73
CA SER A 71 17.07 -22.48 8.52
C SER A 71 17.72 -21.33 9.27
N ASP A 72 17.93 -21.51 10.57
CA ASP A 72 18.68 -20.55 11.41
C ASP A 72 20.13 -20.39 10.96
N LYS A 73 20.74 -21.44 10.39
CA LYS A 73 22.07 -21.37 9.80
C LYS A 73 22.08 -20.40 8.63
N ASP A 74 21.16 -20.55 7.69
CA ASP A 74 21.07 -19.70 6.50
C ASP A 74 20.82 -18.24 6.87
N LYS A 75 19.93 -18.02 7.85
CA LYS A 75 19.69 -16.67 8.37
C LYS A 75 20.95 -16.05 8.96
N ARG A 76 21.70 -16.80 9.81
CA ARG A 76 22.90 -16.28 10.48
C ARG A 76 24.04 -15.98 9.52
N GLU A 77 24.17 -16.75 8.45
CA GLU A 77 25.22 -16.60 7.44
C GLU A 77 24.88 -15.49 6.41
N SER A 78 23.65 -14.99 6.38
CA SER A 78 23.22 -13.98 5.41
C SER A 78 23.48 -12.53 5.85
N TRP A 79 23.49 -11.63 4.86
CA TRP A 79 23.47 -10.19 5.03
C TRP A 79 22.05 -9.67 4.80
N PHE A 80 21.47 -9.04 5.81
CA PHE A 80 20.17 -8.40 5.68
C PHE A 80 20.32 -7.03 5.03
N ILE A 81 19.54 -6.76 3.99
CA ILE A 81 19.62 -5.53 3.22
C ILE A 81 18.70 -4.49 3.84
N LEU A 82 19.27 -3.42 4.36
CA LEU A 82 18.57 -2.27 4.91
C LEU A 82 18.18 -1.26 3.81
N ASP A 83 19.08 -1.05 2.83
CA ASP A 83 18.83 -0.27 1.61
C ASP A 83 19.55 -0.88 0.42
N GLY A 84 18.94 -0.73 -0.77
CA GLY A 84 19.55 -1.12 -2.02
C GLY A 84 19.13 -2.49 -2.57
N CYS A 85 18.10 -3.14 -2.04
CA CYS A 85 17.56 -4.42 -2.55
C CYS A 85 17.39 -4.40 -4.08
N LYS A 86 16.80 -3.33 -4.62
CA LYS A 86 16.57 -3.20 -6.07
C LYS A 86 17.87 -3.04 -6.86
N ARG A 87 18.88 -2.40 -6.28
CA ARG A 87 20.22 -2.26 -6.90
C ARG A 87 20.90 -3.62 -7.00
N LEU A 88 20.95 -4.36 -5.90
CA LEU A 88 21.57 -5.67 -5.88
C LEU A 88 20.84 -6.68 -6.76
N LYS A 89 19.51 -6.72 -6.73
CA LYS A 89 18.73 -7.61 -7.62
C LYS A 89 18.96 -7.28 -9.11
N SER A 90 19.08 -6.00 -9.46
CA SER A 90 19.39 -5.58 -10.83
C SER A 90 20.77 -6.06 -11.27
N LEU A 91 21.80 -6.02 -10.39
CA LEU A 91 23.11 -6.59 -10.68
C LEU A 91 23.07 -8.09 -10.88
N MET A 92 22.33 -8.81 -10.03
CA MET A 92 22.15 -10.26 -10.18
C MET A 92 21.53 -10.60 -11.54
N LEU A 93 20.50 -9.88 -11.98
CA LEU A 93 19.88 -10.07 -13.29
C LEU A 93 20.86 -9.78 -14.43
N LEU A 94 21.61 -8.67 -14.34
CA LEU A 94 22.63 -8.34 -15.35
C LEU A 94 23.71 -9.39 -15.43
N TYR A 95 24.15 -9.92 -14.30
CA TYR A 95 25.11 -11.02 -14.30
C TYR A 95 24.53 -12.29 -14.93
N ASP A 96 23.29 -12.62 -14.59
CA ASP A 96 22.63 -13.81 -15.16
C ASP A 96 22.47 -13.72 -16.69
N GLU A 97 22.21 -12.54 -17.21
CA GLU A 97 22.06 -12.28 -18.64
C GLU A 97 23.42 -12.23 -19.36
N THR A 98 24.42 -11.55 -18.78
CA THR A 98 25.67 -11.22 -19.48
C THR A 98 26.84 -12.11 -19.11
N LYS A 99 26.77 -12.78 -17.94
CA LYS A 99 27.87 -13.51 -17.30
C LYS A 99 29.13 -12.66 -17.07
N ASN A 100 28.98 -11.32 -17.02
CA ASN A 100 30.11 -10.42 -16.83
C ASN A 100 30.45 -10.33 -15.33
N PRO A 101 31.69 -10.72 -14.92
CA PRO A 101 32.14 -10.72 -13.53
C PRO A 101 32.06 -9.34 -12.85
N ALA A 102 32.08 -8.24 -13.62
CA ALA A 102 31.94 -6.89 -13.08
C ALA A 102 30.61 -6.65 -12.33
N TYR A 103 29.61 -7.47 -12.59
CA TYR A 103 28.30 -7.39 -11.94
C TYR A 103 28.16 -8.27 -10.71
N MET A 104 29.20 -9.05 -10.34
CA MET A 104 29.17 -9.97 -9.20
C MET A 104 29.40 -9.32 -7.84
N THR A 105 29.91 -8.11 -7.82
CA THR A 105 30.29 -7.41 -6.59
C THR A 105 29.55 -6.08 -6.44
N ILE A 106 29.33 -5.69 -5.19
CA ILE A 106 28.75 -4.40 -4.84
C ILE A 106 29.42 -3.80 -3.62
N ASP A 107 29.65 -2.49 -3.64
CA ASP A 107 30.06 -1.76 -2.46
C ASP A 107 28.92 -1.75 -1.43
N ALA A 108 29.23 -2.08 -0.19
CA ALA A 108 28.28 -2.14 0.91
C ALA A 108 28.77 -1.34 2.13
N VAL A 109 27.86 -0.57 2.71
CA VAL A 109 28.03 0.01 4.03
C VAL A 109 27.51 -0.98 5.06
N VAL A 110 28.39 -1.49 5.91
CA VAL A 110 28.02 -2.43 6.97
C VAL A 110 27.61 -1.65 8.21
N GLU A 111 26.36 -1.88 8.63
CA GLU A 111 25.78 -1.32 9.85
C GLU A 111 25.93 -2.28 11.03
N THR A 112 25.88 -1.73 12.24
CA THR A 112 25.79 -2.49 13.47
C THR A 112 24.45 -2.20 14.14
N ILE A 113 24.04 -3.06 15.08
CA ILE A 113 22.78 -2.86 15.81
C ILE A 113 22.80 -1.57 16.64
N ASP A 114 23.99 -1.14 17.07
CA ASP A 114 24.18 0.10 17.83
C ASP A 114 23.90 1.35 16.99
N ASN A 115 23.97 1.22 15.66
CA ASN A 115 23.63 2.28 14.72
C ASN A 115 22.12 2.35 14.44
N ILE A 116 21.38 1.32 14.84
CA ILE A 116 19.94 1.22 14.66
C ILE A 116 19.26 1.56 15.97
N GLU A 117 18.85 2.82 16.11
CA GLU A 117 18.20 3.32 17.33
C GLU A 117 16.99 2.47 17.72
N ASN A 118 16.90 2.17 19.03
CA ASN A 118 15.78 1.46 19.64
C ASN A 118 15.47 0.08 19.05
N LYS A 119 16.43 -0.56 18.35
CA LYS A 119 16.23 -1.84 17.67
C LYS A 119 15.09 -1.83 16.64
N ASN A 120 14.67 -0.66 16.17
CA ASN A 120 13.63 -0.51 15.18
C ASN A 120 14.22 -0.52 13.77
N VAL A 121 14.45 -1.71 13.25
CA VAL A 121 15.01 -1.96 11.91
C VAL A 121 14.17 -1.31 10.81
N ILE A 122 12.87 -1.34 10.94
CA ILE A 122 11.94 -0.82 9.93
C ILE A 122 11.99 0.70 9.88
N LYS A 123 12.00 1.35 11.05
CA LYS A 123 12.20 2.80 11.12
C LYS A 123 13.53 3.17 10.47
N TYR A 124 14.61 2.47 10.80
CA TYR A 124 15.91 2.71 10.19
C TYR A 124 15.87 2.54 8.66
N MET A 125 15.25 1.47 8.15
CA MET A 125 15.05 1.29 6.71
C MET A 125 14.26 2.44 6.08
N ALA A 126 13.21 2.90 6.74
CA ALA A 126 12.40 4.03 6.29
C ALA A 126 13.22 5.33 6.27
N ASP A 127 14.00 5.61 7.30
CA ASP A 127 14.84 6.80 7.42
C ASP A 127 15.95 6.81 6.35
N VAL A 128 16.66 5.70 6.16
CA VAL A 128 17.70 5.56 5.13
C VAL A 128 17.10 5.75 3.73
N ASN A 129 15.95 5.15 3.47
CA ASN A 129 15.27 5.30 2.18
C ASN A 129 14.67 6.71 1.97
N SER A 130 14.36 7.43 3.05
CA SER A 130 13.83 8.80 2.96
C SER A 130 14.86 9.81 2.44
N ILE A 131 16.15 9.56 2.68
CA ILE A 131 17.23 10.42 2.23
C ILE A 131 17.49 10.26 0.72
N VAL A 132 17.37 9.03 0.19
CA VAL A 132 17.71 8.71 -1.22
C VAL A 132 16.50 8.81 -2.14
N LYS A 133 15.37 8.29 -1.73
CA LYS A 133 14.05 8.38 -2.37
C LYS A 133 12.99 8.25 -1.27
N PRO A 134 12.33 9.34 -0.92
CA PRO A 134 11.33 9.33 0.14
C PRO A 134 10.27 8.25 -0.10
N TRP A 135 9.99 7.47 0.91
CA TRP A 135 8.87 6.54 0.85
C TRP A 135 7.57 7.29 0.58
N THR A 136 6.80 6.73 -0.32
CA THR A 136 5.43 7.16 -0.57
C THR A 136 4.49 6.60 0.51
N PRO A 137 3.29 7.13 0.70
CA PRO A 137 2.30 6.49 1.57
C PRO A 137 2.05 5.03 1.24
N LYS A 138 2.12 4.64 -0.04
CA LYS A 138 2.00 3.25 -0.46
C LYS A 138 3.12 2.37 0.12
N ASP A 139 4.36 2.84 0.07
CA ASP A 139 5.49 2.07 0.62
C ASP A 139 5.30 1.81 2.12
N TYR A 140 4.74 2.78 2.87
CA TYR A 140 4.42 2.60 4.29
C TYR A 140 3.26 1.61 4.51
N VAL A 141 2.21 1.67 3.69
CA VAL A 141 1.08 0.73 3.80
C VAL A 141 1.53 -0.70 3.52
N ASP A 142 2.30 -0.91 2.47
CA ASP A 142 2.80 -2.25 2.11
C ASP A 142 3.75 -2.81 3.17
N CYS A 143 4.60 -1.95 3.74
CA CYS A 143 5.46 -2.32 4.86
C CYS A 143 4.62 -2.64 6.12
N GLY A 144 3.61 -1.82 6.42
CA GLY A 144 2.69 -2.04 7.53
C GLY A 144 1.92 -3.34 7.42
N TYR A 145 1.46 -3.69 6.23
CA TYR A 145 0.79 -4.96 5.96
C TYR A 145 1.67 -6.18 6.26
N ILE A 146 2.98 -6.08 5.94
CA ILE A 146 3.95 -7.16 6.23
C ILE A 146 4.29 -7.23 7.72
N MET A 147 4.48 -6.08 8.35
CA MET A 147 5.00 -5.98 9.73
C MET A 147 3.92 -6.16 10.79
N PHE A 148 2.69 -5.80 10.48
CA PHE A 148 1.54 -5.84 11.38
C PHE A 148 0.40 -6.61 10.71
N PRO A 149 0.57 -7.94 10.47
CA PRO A 149 -0.37 -8.73 9.69
C PRO A 149 -1.79 -8.75 10.28
N ASP A 150 -1.92 -8.55 11.59
CA ASP A 150 -3.21 -8.50 12.29
C ASP A 150 -3.81 -7.08 12.33
N ASN A 151 -3.14 -6.07 11.77
CA ASN A 151 -3.67 -4.72 11.74
C ASN A 151 -4.61 -4.54 10.55
N HIS A 152 -5.90 -4.45 10.84
CA HIS A 152 -6.97 -4.37 9.84
C HIS A 152 -6.89 -3.11 8.96
N VAL A 153 -6.31 -2.01 9.44
CA VAL A 153 -6.11 -0.79 8.63
C VAL A 153 -5.14 -1.07 7.50
N PHE A 154 -4.03 -1.77 7.77
CA PHE A 154 -3.07 -2.13 6.73
C PHE A 154 -3.60 -3.21 5.80
N GLN A 155 -4.35 -4.19 6.31
CA GLN A 155 -5.01 -5.21 5.48
C GLN A 155 -5.96 -4.55 4.46
N MET A 156 -6.85 -3.68 4.91
CA MET A 156 -7.79 -2.93 4.08
C MET A 156 -7.07 -2.04 3.07
N ALA A 157 -6.10 -1.23 3.52
CA ALA A 157 -5.41 -0.30 2.65
C ALA A 157 -4.59 -1.01 1.57
N HIS A 158 -3.89 -2.09 1.93
CA HIS A 158 -3.12 -2.90 0.99
C HIS A 158 -4.05 -3.52 -0.07
N LEU A 159 -5.14 -4.17 0.33
CA LEU A 159 -6.13 -4.76 -0.59
C LEU A 159 -6.64 -3.72 -1.60
N LEU A 160 -7.15 -2.59 -1.13
CA LEU A 160 -7.72 -1.58 -2.03
C LEU A 160 -6.67 -0.98 -2.97
N MET A 161 -5.44 -0.81 -2.50
CA MET A 161 -4.35 -0.28 -3.33
C MET A 161 -3.87 -1.30 -4.36
N ASP A 162 -3.88 -2.57 -4.08
CA ASP A 162 -3.58 -3.63 -5.05
C ASP A 162 -4.66 -3.75 -6.13
N LEU A 163 -5.90 -3.42 -5.80
CA LEU A 163 -6.99 -3.25 -6.77
C LEU A 163 -6.86 -1.94 -7.58
N GLY A 164 -5.82 -1.14 -7.32
CA GLY A 164 -5.50 0.09 -8.06
C GLY A 164 -6.18 1.34 -7.51
N VAL A 165 -6.79 1.29 -6.33
CA VAL A 165 -7.37 2.48 -5.67
C VAL A 165 -6.25 3.36 -5.13
N SER A 166 -6.29 4.67 -5.39
CA SER A 166 -5.28 5.58 -4.86
C SER A 166 -5.35 5.70 -3.34
N ILE A 167 -4.21 5.92 -2.68
CA ILE A 167 -4.17 6.11 -1.22
C ILE A 167 -5.08 7.27 -0.75
N SER A 168 -5.22 8.31 -1.57
CA SER A 168 -6.13 9.43 -1.28
C SER A 168 -7.61 8.99 -1.30
N THR A 169 -7.99 8.10 -2.20
CA THR A 169 -9.33 7.52 -2.26
C THR A 169 -9.55 6.56 -1.09
N VAL A 170 -8.57 5.71 -0.78
CA VAL A 170 -8.61 4.83 0.41
C VAL A 170 -8.80 5.63 1.69
N SER A 171 -8.04 6.75 1.87
CA SER A 171 -8.20 7.65 3.01
C SER A 171 -9.61 8.23 3.11
N ARG A 172 -10.21 8.62 1.99
CA ARG A 172 -11.59 9.15 1.97
C ARG A 172 -12.63 8.07 2.27
N LEU A 173 -12.44 6.87 1.76
CA LEU A 173 -13.32 5.74 2.08
C LEU A 173 -13.30 5.41 3.57
N SER A 174 -12.12 5.42 4.19
CA SER A 174 -11.93 5.00 5.57
C SER A 174 -12.13 6.11 6.60
N ALA A 175 -11.62 7.31 6.35
CA ALA A 175 -11.60 8.42 7.32
C ALA A 175 -12.45 9.63 6.90
N GLY A 176 -13.09 9.61 5.73
CA GLY A 176 -13.84 10.75 5.22
C GLY A 176 -12.98 11.92 4.73
N THR A 177 -11.67 11.86 4.92
CA THR A 177 -10.73 12.93 4.56
C THR A 177 -9.54 12.39 3.77
N PRO A 178 -8.85 13.23 2.96
CA PRO A 178 -7.66 12.79 2.22
C PRO A 178 -6.46 12.49 3.11
N ASN A 179 -6.50 12.91 4.38
CA ASN A 179 -5.36 12.87 5.30
C ASN A 179 -5.35 11.66 6.24
N GLY A 180 -6.35 10.78 6.17
CA GLY A 180 -6.46 9.62 7.06
C GLY A 180 -5.22 8.72 7.03
N LEU A 181 -4.77 8.37 5.84
CA LEU A 181 -3.55 7.57 5.60
C LEU A 181 -2.43 8.43 4.96
N CYS A 182 -2.27 9.67 5.41
CA CYS A 182 -1.20 10.52 4.90
C CYS A 182 0.17 10.03 5.41
N LYS A 183 1.23 10.42 4.68
CA LYS A 183 2.60 10.04 5.02
C LYS A 183 2.97 10.33 6.48
N ASN A 184 2.55 11.49 7.01
CA ASN A 184 2.87 11.87 8.39
C ASN A 184 2.19 10.98 9.42
N SER A 185 0.91 10.63 9.22
CA SER A 185 0.19 9.70 10.12
C SER A 185 0.85 8.32 10.12
N LEU A 186 1.25 7.82 8.95
CA LEU A 186 1.94 6.54 8.81
C LEU A 186 3.32 6.57 9.48
N ILE A 187 4.12 7.62 9.28
CA ILE A 187 5.41 7.78 9.95
C ILE A 187 5.23 7.79 11.48
N GLN A 188 4.25 8.52 12.00
CA GLN A 188 4.02 8.58 13.45
C GLN A 188 3.56 7.23 14.00
N PHE A 189 2.73 6.48 13.27
CA PHE A 189 2.39 5.11 13.62
C PHE A 189 3.64 4.23 13.74
N PHE A 190 4.51 4.24 12.73
CA PHE A 190 5.78 3.48 12.75
C PHE A 190 6.75 3.94 13.86
N ASN A 191 6.58 5.15 14.37
CA ASN A 191 7.30 5.66 15.54
C ASN A 191 6.65 5.26 16.87
N GLY A 192 5.59 4.44 16.86
CA GLY A 192 4.91 3.92 18.03
C GLY A 192 3.66 4.72 18.46
N ASP A 193 3.25 5.72 17.69
CA ASP A 193 2.00 6.46 17.98
C ASP A 193 0.82 5.86 17.18
N GLU A 194 0.27 4.77 17.67
CA GLU A 194 -0.85 4.07 17.06
C GLU A 194 -2.12 4.93 16.96
N SER A 195 -2.25 5.94 17.82
CA SER A 195 -3.42 6.84 17.85
C SER A 195 -3.64 7.59 16.52
N LYS A 196 -2.61 7.70 15.70
CA LYS A 196 -2.67 8.38 14.39
C LYS A 196 -3.53 7.66 13.36
N LEU A 197 -3.85 6.39 13.59
CA LEU A 197 -4.73 5.62 12.70
C LEU A 197 -6.09 5.30 13.32
N TRP A 198 -6.40 5.71 14.55
CA TRP A 198 -7.67 5.41 15.22
C TRP A 198 -8.92 5.97 14.51
N HIS A 199 -8.74 7.07 13.75
CA HIS A 199 -9.83 7.66 12.98
C HIS A 199 -10.05 6.98 11.61
N VAL A 200 -9.24 5.97 11.27
CA VAL A 200 -9.31 5.23 10.02
C VAL A 200 -10.21 4.01 10.22
N SER A 201 -11.43 4.07 9.72
CA SER A 201 -12.38 2.95 9.79
C SER A 201 -12.17 1.98 8.61
N TYR A 202 -11.51 0.87 8.88
CA TYR A 202 -11.29 -0.19 7.89
C TYR A 202 -12.60 -0.86 7.44
N THR A 203 -13.56 -1.04 8.36
CA THR A 203 -14.88 -1.62 8.06
C THR A 203 -15.66 -0.72 7.11
N ARG A 204 -15.72 0.59 7.38
CA ARG A 204 -16.38 1.56 6.51
C ARG A 204 -15.81 1.55 5.09
N ALA A 205 -14.50 1.47 4.95
CA ALA A 205 -13.85 1.51 3.64
C ALA A 205 -14.24 0.31 2.77
N LEU A 206 -14.15 -0.91 3.30
CA LEU A 206 -14.46 -2.12 2.53
C LEU A 206 -15.96 -2.25 2.26
N GLU A 207 -16.82 -1.88 3.21
CA GLU A 207 -18.25 -1.96 3.02
C GLU A 207 -18.75 -0.97 1.96
N LEU A 208 -18.24 0.26 1.93
CA LEU A 208 -18.53 1.21 0.86
C LEU A 208 -18.01 0.74 -0.50
N TYR A 209 -16.79 0.24 -0.53
CA TYR A 209 -16.20 -0.25 -1.77
C TYR A 209 -17.00 -1.44 -2.34
N ARG A 210 -17.40 -2.37 -1.46
CA ARG A 210 -18.27 -3.49 -1.81
C ARG A 210 -19.62 -3.02 -2.33
N LEU A 211 -20.29 -2.08 -1.64
CA LEU A 211 -21.54 -1.50 -2.11
C LEU A 211 -21.43 -1.00 -3.55
N PHE A 212 -20.37 -0.24 -3.87
CA PHE A 212 -20.19 0.29 -5.21
C PHE A 212 -20.04 -0.83 -6.27
N LEU A 213 -19.31 -1.89 -5.94
CA LEU A 213 -19.17 -3.06 -6.82
C LEU A 213 -20.51 -3.78 -7.03
N GLU A 214 -21.27 -4.02 -5.96
CA GLU A 214 -22.54 -4.73 -6.01
C GLU A 214 -23.63 -3.97 -6.79
N LEU A 215 -23.60 -2.65 -6.75
CA LEU A 215 -24.44 -1.80 -7.57
C LEU A 215 -24.07 -1.90 -9.07
N GLY A 216 -22.86 -2.32 -9.38
CA GLY A 216 -22.37 -2.51 -10.75
C GLY A 216 -21.57 -1.34 -11.28
N PHE A 217 -21.05 -0.44 -10.42
CA PHE A 217 -20.06 0.54 -10.85
C PHE A 217 -18.77 -0.16 -11.28
N SER A 218 -18.18 0.28 -12.37
CA SER A 218 -16.88 -0.26 -12.83
C SER A 218 -15.76 0.09 -11.85
N ILE A 219 -14.78 -0.81 -11.75
CA ILE A 219 -13.59 -0.59 -10.91
C ILE A 219 -12.89 0.70 -11.32
N ASP A 220 -12.80 0.98 -12.61
CA ASP A 220 -12.16 2.21 -13.10
C ASP A 220 -12.91 3.46 -12.66
N PHE A 221 -14.24 3.41 -12.54
CA PHE A 221 -15.02 4.52 -11.98
C PHE A 221 -14.82 4.65 -10.47
N ILE A 222 -14.83 3.54 -9.74
CA ILE A 222 -14.64 3.52 -8.27
C ILE A 222 -13.25 4.04 -7.87
N LYS A 223 -12.19 3.77 -8.66
CA LYS A 223 -10.84 4.32 -8.47
C LYS A 223 -10.83 5.85 -8.45
N HIS A 224 -11.72 6.47 -9.22
CA HIS A 224 -11.96 7.90 -9.12
C HIS A 224 -12.80 8.17 -7.87
N ARG A 225 -12.48 9.24 -7.17
CA ARG A 225 -13.08 9.56 -5.87
C ARG A 225 -14.51 10.13 -5.91
N TYR A 226 -15.17 10.13 -7.08
CA TYR A 226 -16.45 10.83 -7.25
C TYR A 226 -17.54 10.36 -6.27
N LEU A 227 -17.75 9.05 -6.12
CA LEU A 227 -18.76 8.49 -5.24
C LEU A 227 -18.46 8.80 -3.76
N ILE A 228 -17.22 8.61 -3.34
CA ILE A 228 -16.85 8.88 -1.95
C ILE A 228 -16.79 10.37 -1.64
N ASP A 229 -16.41 11.21 -2.61
CA ASP A 229 -16.50 12.66 -2.45
C ASP A 229 -17.97 13.10 -2.30
N PHE A 230 -18.92 12.50 -3.03
CA PHE A 230 -20.35 12.77 -2.84
C PHE A 230 -20.79 12.45 -1.41
N ILE A 231 -20.48 11.25 -0.89
CA ILE A 231 -20.82 10.87 0.48
C ILE A 231 -20.21 11.85 1.50
N ASN A 232 -18.94 12.19 1.35
CA ASN A 232 -18.24 13.05 2.30
C ASN A 232 -18.70 14.52 2.22
N ASP A 233 -19.01 15.01 1.02
CA ASP A 233 -19.53 16.36 0.83
C ASP A 233 -20.93 16.49 1.48
N GLU A 234 -21.81 15.49 1.31
CA GLU A 234 -23.13 15.47 1.95
C GLU A 234 -23.05 15.30 3.48
N CYS A 235 -22.00 14.63 4.01
CA CYS A 235 -21.75 14.58 5.45
C CYS A 235 -21.27 15.90 6.03
N SER A 236 -20.50 16.68 5.27
CA SER A 236 -19.89 17.93 5.70
C SER A 236 -20.75 19.15 5.42
N SER A 237 -21.69 19.06 4.48
CA SER A 237 -22.61 20.14 4.16
C SER A 237 -23.64 20.32 5.28
N GLN A 238 -24.15 21.53 5.43
CA GLN A 238 -25.31 21.80 6.29
C GLN A 238 -26.61 21.13 5.77
N SER A 239 -26.47 20.23 4.78
CA SER A 239 -27.58 19.46 4.26
C SER A 239 -28.09 18.50 5.34
N SER A 240 -29.40 18.39 5.47
CA SER A 240 -30.06 17.48 6.39
C SER A 240 -29.96 16.00 6.01
N ILE A 241 -29.17 15.68 4.98
CA ILE A 241 -29.12 14.34 4.37
C ILE A 241 -28.20 13.41 5.17
N GLY A 242 -27.00 13.86 5.52
CA GLY A 242 -26.02 13.09 6.28
C GLY A 242 -25.49 11.85 5.56
N PHE A 243 -24.63 11.09 6.26
CA PHE A 243 -23.96 9.90 5.73
C PHE A 243 -24.94 8.84 5.19
N GLN A 244 -25.91 8.44 6.00
CA GLN A 244 -26.86 7.38 5.62
C GLN A 244 -27.74 7.81 4.44
N GLY A 245 -28.14 9.06 4.40
CA GLY A 245 -28.91 9.60 3.29
C GLY A 245 -28.13 9.59 1.97
N ALA A 246 -26.84 9.97 2.00
CA ALA A 246 -25.97 9.93 0.84
C ALA A 246 -25.74 8.47 0.35
N VAL A 247 -25.57 7.52 1.28
CA VAL A 247 -25.49 6.08 0.97
C VAL A 247 -26.76 5.60 0.31
N ASN A 248 -27.94 5.93 0.84
CA ASN A 248 -29.23 5.54 0.28
C ASN A 248 -29.46 6.14 -1.13
N MET A 249 -28.98 7.36 -1.38
CA MET A 249 -29.02 7.96 -2.72
C MET A 249 -28.22 7.15 -3.74
N ILE A 250 -27.00 6.73 -3.37
CA ILE A 250 -26.18 5.90 -4.24
C ILE A 250 -26.80 4.50 -4.40
N ALA A 251 -27.29 3.90 -3.30
CA ALA A 251 -27.89 2.57 -3.31
C ALA A 251 -29.19 2.50 -4.16
N SER A 252 -29.88 3.63 -4.34
CA SER A 252 -31.10 3.66 -5.12
C SER A 252 -30.92 3.66 -6.64
N VAL A 253 -29.66 3.85 -7.14
CA VAL A 253 -29.43 3.95 -8.58
C VAL A 253 -29.59 2.60 -9.29
N ASP A 254 -30.26 2.62 -10.43
CA ASP A 254 -30.39 1.47 -11.31
C ASP A 254 -29.20 1.37 -12.30
N LYS A 255 -29.11 0.24 -13.00
CA LYS A 255 -28.03 -0.02 -13.96
C LYS A 255 -27.97 1.01 -15.09
N LEU A 256 -29.13 1.53 -15.54
CA LEU A 256 -29.16 2.53 -16.58
C LEU A 256 -28.58 3.86 -16.10
N THR A 257 -28.96 4.27 -14.89
CA THR A 257 -28.43 5.48 -14.24
C THR A 257 -26.92 5.37 -14.05
N ILE A 258 -26.40 4.19 -13.65
CA ILE A 258 -24.95 3.95 -13.53
C ILE A 258 -24.25 4.15 -14.87
N GLN A 259 -24.77 3.56 -15.96
CA GLN A 259 -24.20 3.73 -17.29
C GLN A 259 -24.16 5.20 -17.72
N ILE A 260 -25.22 5.96 -17.43
CA ILE A 260 -25.27 7.40 -17.72
C ILE A 260 -24.18 8.13 -16.91
N ILE A 261 -24.04 7.84 -15.62
CA ILE A 261 -23.03 8.47 -14.74
C ILE A 261 -21.61 8.17 -15.24
N GLU A 262 -21.33 6.93 -15.61
CA GLU A 262 -20.00 6.54 -16.08
C GLU A 262 -19.64 7.16 -17.42
N ALA A 263 -20.62 7.34 -18.29
CA ALA A 263 -20.46 7.96 -19.62
C ALA A 263 -20.34 9.49 -19.59
N LEU A 264 -20.54 10.15 -18.44
CA LEU A 264 -20.42 11.61 -18.32
C LEU A 264 -19.03 12.11 -18.76
N PRO A 265 -18.96 13.24 -19.49
CA PRO A 265 -17.69 13.85 -19.87
C PRO A 265 -16.91 14.31 -18.62
N PHE A 266 -15.57 14.21 -18.69
CA PHE A 266 -14.69 14.48 -17.57
C PHE A 266 -14.83 15.89 -16.99
N GLU A 267 -15.03 16.91 -17.85
CA GLU A 267 -15.04 18.34 -17.48
C GLU A 267 -16.20 18.64 -16.56
N ASN A 268 -17.15 18.10 -16.23
CA ASN A 268 -18.20 18.41 -15.25
C ASN A 268 -18.74 17.15 -14.54
N LYS A 269 -18.00 16.07 -14.66
CA LYS A 269 -18.45 14.75 -14.19
C LYS A 269 -18.95 14.77 -12.76
N LYS A 270 -18.22 15.41 -11.83
CA LYS A 270 -18.58 15.47 -10.41
C LYS A 270 -19.93 16.16 -10.20
N ALA A 271 -20.10 17.38 -10.74
CA ALA A 271 -21.33 18.16 -10.55
C ALA A 271 -22.54 17.50 -11.22
N SER A 272 -22.35 16.97 -12.44
CA SER A 272 -23.41 16.27 -13.17
C SER A 272 -23.84 15.00 -12.48
N MET A 273 -22.91 14.20 -11.97
CA MET A 273 -23.20 13.00 -11.18
C MET A 273 -24.00 13.34 -9.92
N TYR A 274 -23.62 14.39 -9.19
CA TYR A 274 -24.35 14.83 -7.99
C TYR A 274 -25.79 15.18 -8.32
N GLY A 275 -26.02 15.94 -9.40
CA GLY A 275 -27.35 16.29 -9.88
C GLY A 275 -28.18 15.05 -10.21
N ILE A 276 -27.60 14.08 -10.91
CA ILE A 276 -28.27 12.83 -11.28
C ILE A 276 -28.64 12.01 -10.05
N LEU A 277 -27.72 11.82 -9.10
CA LEU A 277 -27.96 11.06 -7.86
C LEU A 277 -29.11 11.68 -7.03
N ILE A 278 -29.06 12.99 -6.84
CA ILE A 278 -30.10 13.72 -6.08
C ILE A 278 -31.45 13.63 -6.77
N GLN A 279 -31.48 13.82 -8.10
CA GLN A 279 -32.75 13.80 -8.85
C GLN A 279 -33.34 12.38 -8.86
N HIS A 280 -32.51 11.36 -9.17
CA HIS A 280 -32.96 9.97 -9.18
C HIS A 280 -33.57 9.55 -7.83
N TYR A 281 -32.91 9.90 -6.73
CA TYR A 281 -33.41 9.62 -5.39
C TYR A 281 -34.75 10.30 -5.07
N LYS A 282 -34.93 11.54 -5.52
CA LYS A 282 -36.20 12.26 -5.39
C LYS A 282 -37.32 11.54 -6.14
N ASP A 283 -37.03 11.05 -7.35
CA ASP A 283 -37.99 10.34 -8.18
C ASP A 283 -38.36 8.98 -7.56
N CYS A 284 -37.37 8.24 -7.04
CA CYS A 284 -37.59 7.00 -6.31
C CYS A 284 -38.43 7.23 -5.05
N LYS A 285 -38.18 8.31 -4.33
CA LYS A 285 -38.96 8.67 -3.13
C LYS A 285 -40.41 9.03 -3.44
N ALA A 286 -40.62 9.77 -4.53
CA ALA A 286 -41.96 10.14 -4.98
C ALA A 286 -42.79 8.94 -5.45
N SER A 287 -42.13 7.93 -6.03
CA SER A 287 -42.77 6.66 -6.48
C SER A 287 -42.88 5.59 -5.38
N GLY A 288 -42.40 5.84 -4.16
CA GLY A 288 -42.40 4.88 -3.06
C GLY A 288 -41.35 3.75 -3.20
N ASN A 289 -40.42 3.86 -4.14
CA ASN A 289 -39.40 2.86 -4.46
C ASN A 289 -38.02 3.18 -3.85
N ALA A 290 -37.94 4.13 -2.91
CA ALA A 290 -36.67 4.45 -2.27
C ALA A 290 -36.26 3.34 -1.30
N GLU A 291 -35.28 2.55 -1.69
CA GLU A 291 -34.70 1.52 -0.84
C GLU A 291 -33.82 2.13 0.26
N SER A 292 -33.87 1.53 1.45
CA SER A 292 -32.96 1.83 2.53
C SER A 292 -31.86 0.78 2.55
N TYR A 293 -30.61 1.18 2.37
CA TYR A 293 -29.46 0.31 2.44
C TYR A 293 -28.77 0.47 3.80
N THR A 294 -28.56 -0.63 4.51
CA THR A 294 -27.85 -0.62 5.80
C THR A 294 -26.45 -1.19 5.61
N LEU A 295 -25.45 -0.35 5.90
CA LEU A 295 -24.06 -0.79 5.92
C LEU A 295 -23.79 -1.59 7.19
N ASP A 296 -23.07 -2.70 7.05
CA ASP A 296 -22.63 -3.53 8.17
C ASP A 296 -21.15 -3.29 8.46
N PHE A 297 -20.87 -2.65 9.59
CA PHE A 297 -19.51 -2.34 10.03
C PHE A 297 -18.97 -3.35 11.06
N SER A 298 -19.55 -4.54 11.14
CA SER A 298 -19.06 -5.61 12.03
C SER A 298 -17.69 -6.14 11.57
N LEU A 299 -16.97 -6.75 12.50
CA LEU A 299 -15.69 -7.40 12.21
C LEU A 299 -15.89 -8.63 11.31
N GLU A 300 -16.96 -9.39 11.52
CA GLU A 300 -17.33 -10.54 10.69
C GLU A 300 -17.53 -10.12 9.24
N ARG A 301 -18.25 -9.02 9.03
CA ARG A 301 -18.46 -8.44 7.70
C ARG A 301 -17.16 -7.96 7.06
N PHE A 302 -16.29 -7.35 7.84
CA PHE A 302 -14.96 -6.93 7.36
C PHE A 302 -14.14 -8.13 6.87
N ILE A 303 -14.08 -9.22 7.64
CA ILE A 303 -13.34 -10.44 7.26
C ILE A 303 -13.93 -11.04 5.99
N GLN A 304 -15.27 -11.09 5.89
CA GLN A 304 -15.96 -11.52 4.68
C GLN A 304 -15.55 -10.66 3.48
N ASN A 305 -15.59 -9.34 3.60
CA ASN A 305 -15.25 -8.41 2.53
C ASN A 305 -13.78 -8.56 2.07
N LEU A 306 -12.84 -8.82 2.98
CA LEU A 306 -11.44 -9.10 2.62
C LEU A 306 -11.31 -10.29 1.66
N ASN A 307 -12.17 -11.30 1.81
CA ASN A 307 -12.15 -12.49 0.99
C ASN A 307 -12.94 -12.33 -0.31
N ASP A 308 -14.09 -11.65 -0.26
CA ASP A 308 -15.05 -11.58 -1.37
C ASP A 308 -14.69 -10.51 -2.40
N ILE A 309 -14.22 -9.33 -1.97
CA ILE A 309 -13.92 -8.19 -2.86
C ILE A 309 -12.94 -8.55 -3.98
N PRO A 310 -11.84 -9.29 -3.78
CA PRO A 310 -10.96 -9.70 -4.86
C PRO A 310 -11.64 -10.54 -5.95
N HIS A 311 -12.70 -11.26 -5.59
CA HIS A 311 -13.49 -12.06 -6.54
C HIS A 311 -14.56 -11.23 -7.25
N LEU A 312 -15.18 -10.28 -6.55
CA LEU A 312 -16.15 -9.35 -7.12
C LEU A 312 -15.50 -8.35 -8.09
N ALA A 313 -14.22 -8.05 -7.89
CA ALA A 313 -13.46 -7.09 -8.70
C ALA A 313 -12.82 -7.72 -9.98
N ARG A 314 -12.99 -9.01 -10.21
CA ARG A 314 -12.54 -9.74 -11.42
C ARG A 314 -13.66 -9.85 -12.42
#